data_ba595c895f623d247b63efb0285b452c
#
_entry.id   ba595c895f623d247b63efb0285b452c
#
_cell.length_a   1.000
_cell.length_b   1.000
_cell.length_c   1.000
_cell.angle_alpha   90.00
_cell.angle_beta   90.00
_cell.angle_gamma   90.00
#
_symmetry.space_group_name_H-M   'P 1'
#
loop_
_entity.id
_entity.type
_entity.pdbx_description
1 polymer ?
#
loop_
_entity_poly.entity_id
_entity_poly.type
_entity_poly.pdbx_seq_one_letter_code
_entity_poly.pdbx_strand_id
1 'polypeptide(L)'
;MDKNFIGVTFNNYKVVVNNAKKVSGHDDTLPFNADFEVYKDGNLFFDGKAWNDGWGGPSCLNYDKKNHKQKEEELDNVCQSIFTWEFASGERKFEMSEKLVDIVETLAFIAICFPKNCGKVFSEKELQDYFRRGYFRTA
;
A
#
# COMPACT_ATOMS: atom_id res chain seq x y z
N MET A 1 21.97 -8.34 -2.50
CA MET A 1 21.21 -7.20 -1.99
C MET A 1 19.73 -7.46 -2.14
N ASP A 2 19.00 -7.34 -1.06
CA ASP A 2 17.58 -7.64 -1.05
C ASP A 2 16.78 -6.48 -1.64
N LYS A 3 16.06 -6.74 -2.72
CA LYS A 3 15.19 -5.77 -3.39
C LYS A 3 13.72 -6.15 -3.26
N ASN A 4 13.36 -6.93 -2.25
CA ASN A 4 12.00 -7.40 -2.06
C ASN A 4 11.12 -6.39 -1.31
N PHE A 5 11.46 -5.12 -1.41
CA PHE A 5 10.68 -4.06 -0.79
C PHE A 5 10.17 -3.07 -1.84
N ILE A 6 9.10 -2.39 -1.48
CA ILE A 6 8.57 -1.26 -2.23
C ILE A 6 7.95 -0.31 -1.22
N GLY A 7 8.06 0.97 -1.44
CA GLY A 7 7.57 1.93 -0.47
C GLY A 7 7.02 3.20 -1.09
N VAL A 8 6.40 4.01 -0.23
CA VAL A 8 5.93 5.34 -0.60
C VAL A 8 6.17 6.30 0.55
N THR A 9 6.56 7.52 0.22
CA THR A 9 6.72 8.61 1.20
C THR A 9 5.64 9.65 1.00
N PHE A 10 5.12 10.14 2.10
CA PHE A 10 4.17 11.26 2.11
C PHE A 10 4.30 12.00 3.44
N ASN A 11 4.39 13.33 3.34
CA ASN A 11 4.70 14.17 4.52
C ASN A 11 5.97 13.65 5.21
N ASN A 12 5.91 13.42 6.50
CA ASN A 12 7.03 12.87 7.29
C ASN A 12 6.93 11.36 7.51
N TYR A 13 6.05 10.68 6.75
CA TYR A 13 5.85 9.24 6.86
C TYR A 13 6.46 8.51 5.68
N LYS A 14 6.81 7.26 5.91
CA LYS A 14 7.17 6.30 4.86
C LYS A 14 6.53 4.96 5.18
N VAL A 15 5.85 4.38 4.21
CA VAL A 15 5.29 3.03 4.31
C VAL A 15 6.07 2.13 3.38
N VAL A 16 6.55 1.01 3.90
CA VAL A 16 7.32 0.02 3.14
C VAL A 16 6.64 -1.32 3.25
N VAL A 17 6.51 -2.00 2.14
CA VAL A 17 6.02 -3.38 2.07
C VAL A 17 7.18 -4.27 1.66
N ASN A 18 7.39 -5.34 2.43
CA ASN A 18 8.46 -6.32 2.19
C ASN A 18 7.83 -7.68 1.93
N ASN A 19 8.52 -8.48 1.12
CA ASN A 19 8.20 -9.90 0.94
C ASN A 19 6.75 -10.15 0.50
N ALA A 20 6.20 -9.27 -0.33
CA ALA A 20 4.87 -9.47 -0.89
C ALA A 20 4.86 -10.69 -1.81
N LYS A 21 3.95 -11.62 -1.56
CA LYS A 21 3.85 -12.87 -2.32
C LYS A 21 2.40 -13.19 -2.60
N LYS A 22 2.13 -13.59 -3.84
CA LYS A 22 0.85 -14.19 -4.16
C LYS A 22 0.78 -15.56 -3.48
N VAL A 23 -0.36 -15.85 -2.86
CA VAL A 23 -0.58 -17.12 -2.18
C VAL A 23 -1.77 -17.84 -2.79
N SER A 24 -1.97 -19.11 -2.42
CA SER A 24 -3.16 -19.85 -2.81
C SER A 24 -4.38 -19.27 -2.12
N GLY A 25 -5.45 -19.03 -2.88
CA GLY A 25 -6.67 -18.45 -2.37
C GLY A 25 -7.69 -18.33 -3.48
N HIS A 26 -8.74 -17.56 -3.21
CA HIS A 26 -9.76 -17.29 -4.21
C HIS A 26 -9.24 -16.21 -5.19
N ASP A 27 -9.77 -16.16 -6.40
CA ASP A 27 -9.26 -15.28 -7.46
C ASP A 27 -10.15 -14.04 -7.71
N ASP A 28 -11.10 -13.73 -6.84
CA ASP A 28 -11.91 -12.52 -6.98
C ASP A 28 -11.08 -11.27 -6.77
N THR A 29 -10.09 -11.35 -5.88
CA THR A 29 -9.07 -10.32 -5.70
C THR A 29 -7.71 -11.02 -5.65
N LEU A 30 -6.64 -10.26 -5.52
CA LEU A 30 -5.30 -10.84 -5.42
C LEU A 30 -5.08 -11.41 -4.01
N PRO A 31 -4.99 -12.74 -3.85
CA PRO A 31 -4.61 -13.32 -2.55
C PRO A 31 -3.11 -13.12 -2.32
N PHE A 32 -2.74 -12.50 -1.19
CA PHE A 32 -1.34 -12.22 -0.91
C PHE A 32 -1.03 -12.25 0.57
N ASN A 33 0.25 -12.42 0.88
CA ASN A 33 0.84 -12.15 2.19
C ASN A 33 1.99 -11.16 2.00
N ALA A 34 2.19 -10.30 2.97
CA ALA A 34 3.30 -9.33 2.95
C ALA A 34 3.64 -8.90 4.38
N ASP A 35 4.82 -8.34 4.54
CA ASP A 35 5.21 -7.62 5.75
C ASP A 35 5.13 -6.13 5.47
N PHE A 36 4.81 -5.31 6.47
CA PHE A 36 4.83 -3.86 6.30
C PHE A 36 5.53 -3.18 7.46
N GLU A 37 6.09 -2.02 7.17
CA GLU A 37 6.73 -1.15 8.15
C GLU A 37 6.29 0.27 7.89
N VAL A 38 5.98 1.00 8.96
CA VAL A 38 5.66 2.43 8.90
C VAL A 38 6.74 3.20 9.63
N TYR A 39 7.30 4.20 8.96
CA TYR A 39 8.29 5.10 9.54
C TYR A 39 7.69 6.49 9.67
N LYS A 40 8.06 7.17 10.75
CA LYS A 40 7.69 8.57 10.99
C LYS A 40 8.97 9.32 11.38
N ASP A 41 9.25 10.42 10.68
CA ASP A 41 10.47 11.22 10.91
C ASP A 41 11.75 10.36 10.82
N GLY A 42 11.75 9.35 9.95
CA GLY A 42 12.88 8.47 9.74
C GLY A 42 13.02 7.32 10.74
N ASN A 43 12.15 7.24 11.74
CA ASN A 43 12.21 6.19 12.75
C ASN A 43 11.05 5.21 12.59
N LEU A 44 11.30 3.95 12.92
CA LEU A 44 10.24 2.94 12.88
C LEU A 44 9.13 3.34 13.85
N PHE A 45 7.92 3.49 13.30
CA PHE A 45 6.73 3.90 14.04
C PHE A 45 5.95 2.67 14.52
N PHE A 46 5.68 1.74 13.63
CA PHE A 46 5.21 0.40 13.92
C PHE A 46 5.29 -0.48 12.68
N ASP A 47 5.12 -1.77 12.84
CA ASP A 47 5.20 -2.74 11.75
C ASP A 47 4.20 -3.87 11.98
N GLY A 48 4.08 -4.74 10.98
CA GLY A 48 3.19 -5.88 11.07
C GLY A 48 3.13 -6.65 9.76
N LYS A 49 2.05 -7.40 9.59
CA LYS A 49 1.80 -8.21 8.41
C LYS A 49 0.49 -7.81 7.76
N ALA A 50 0.41 -8.04 6.45
CA ALA A 50 -0.80 -7.78 5.67
C ALA A 50 -1.16 -9.02 4.87
N TRP A 51 -2.45 -9.20 4.60
CA TRP A 51 -2.90 -10.35 3.83
C TRP A 51 -4.28 -10.10 3.22
N ASN A 52 -4.57 -10.88 2.18
CA ASN A 52 -5.89 -10.96 1.57
C ASN A 52 -6.09 -12.40 1.12
N ASP A 53 -7.29 -12.94 1.32
CA ASP A 53 -7.59 -14.32 0.93
C ASP A 53 -8.15 -14.46 -0.50
N GLY A 54 -8.37 -13.33 -1.17
CA GLY A 54 -8.83 -13.34 -2.56
C GLY A 54 -10.34 -13.40 -2.75
N TRP A 55 -11.13 -13.37 -1.68
CA TRP A 55 -12.59 -13.49 -1.77
C TRP A 55 -13.32 -12.20 -2.13
N GLY A 56 -12.60 -11.13 -2.46
CA GLY A 56 -13.21 -9.85 -2.81
C GLY A 56 -13.40 -8.92 -1.63
N GLY A 57 -13.07 -9.36 -0.42
CA GLY A 57 -13.11 -8.53 0.77
C GLY A 57 -11.89 -7.64 0.89
N PRO A 58 -11.89 -6.73 1.88
CA PRO A 58 -10.75 -5.84 2.12
C PRO A 58 -9.55 -6.63 2.61
N SER A 59 -8.36 -6.10 2.34
CA SER A 59 -7.13 -6.63 2.93
C SER A 59 -7.12 -6.37 4.43
N CYS A 60 -6.37 -7.17 5.15
CA CYS A 60 -6.27 -7.09 6.60
C CYS A 60 -4.84 -6.77 7.02
N LEU A 61 -4.73 -6.00 8.10
CA LEU A 61 -3.45 -5.76 8.77
C LEU A 61 -3.45 -6.51 10.10
N ASN A 62 -2.32 -7.18 10.37
CA ASN A 62 -2.11 -7.85 11.64
C ASN A 62 -0.87 -7.26 12.30
N TYR A 63 -1.05 -6.55 13.40
CA TYR A 63 0.02 -5.89 14.15
C TYR A 63 -0.41 -5.79 15.61
N ASP A 64 0.48 -5.32 16.47
CA ASP A 64 0.21 -5.13 17.89
C ASP A 64 -0.76 -3.96 18.09
N LYS A 65 -2.07 -4.22 17.95
CA LYS A 65 -3.11 -3.20 18.07
C LYS A 65 -3.20 -2.60 19.44
N LYS A 66 -2.85 -3.37 20.45
CA LYS A 66 -2.88 -2.90 21.84
C LYS A 66 -1.99 -1.66 22.00
N ASN A 67 -0.82 -1.66 21.40
CA ASN A 67 0.14 -0.58 21.54
C ASN A 67 0.15 0.41 20.38
N HIS A 68 -0.38 0.04 19.22
CA HIS A 68 -0.18 0.82 17.99
C HIS A 68 -1.47 1.23 17.26
N LYS A 69 -2.65 0.91 17.79
CA LYS A 69 -3.91 1.26 17.12
C LYS A 69 -4.05 2.77 16.86
N GLN A 70 -3.66 3.59 17.83
CA GLN A 70 -3.74 5.04 17.70
C GLN A 70 -2.80 5.55 16.61
N LYS A 71 -1.68 4.88 16.40
CA LYS A 71 -0.72 5.22 15.34
C LYS A 71 -1.33 4.95 13.97
N GLU A 72 -2.05 3.85 13.82
CA GLU A 72 -2.77 3.56 12.58
C GLU A 72 -3.84 4.62 12.31
N GLU A 73 -4.61 5.01 13.33
CA GLU A 73 -5.64 6.04 13.20
C GLU A 73 -5.05 7.39 12.78
N GLU A 74 -3.91 7.77 13.37
CA GLU A 74 -3.20 8.99 12.99
C GLU A 74 -2.84 8.94 11.50
N LEU A 75 -2.29 7.83 11.06
CA LEU A 75 -1.87 7.65 9.68
C LEU A 75 -3.06 7.64 8.73
N ASP A 76 -4.16 6.99 9.10
CA ASP A 76 -5.38 6.95 8.29
C ASP A 76 -5.90 8.37 8.01
N ASN A 77 -5.87 9.25 9.01
CA ASN A 77 -6.28 10.64 8.83
C ASN A 77 -5.39 11.38 7.82
N VAL A 78 -4.09 11.13 7.87
CA VAL A 78 -3.15 11.71 6.90
C VAL A 78 -3.42 11.16 5.50
N CYS A 79 -3.64 9.86 5.38
CA CYS A 79 -3.93 9.22 4.09
C CYS A 79 -5.19 9.81 3.44
N GLN A 80 -6.24 10.02 4.19
CA GLN A 80 -7.49 10.60 3.68
C GLN A 80 -7.29 11.98 3.08
N SER A 81 -6.36 12.76 3.61
CA SER A 81 -6.12 14.12 3.11
C SER A 81 -5.23 14.16 1.87
N ILE A 82 -4.48 13.09 1.59
CA ILE A 82 -3.45 13.09 0.55
C ILE A 82 -3.87 12.27 -0.67
N PHE A 83 -4.43 11.10 -0.47
CA PHE A 83 -4.64 10.12 -1.54
C PHE A 83 -6.05 10.18 -2.12
N THR A 84 -6.35 11.25 -2.85
CA THR A 84 -7.56 11.36 -3.64
C THR A 84 -7.20 11.17 -5.12
N TRP A 85 -7.83 10.20 -5.77
CA TRP A 85 -7.52 9.83 -7.15
C TRP A 85 -8.64 10.27 -8.07
N GLU A 86 -8.27 10.73 -9.28
CA GLU A 86 -9.22 11.01 -10.34
C GLU A 86 -8.97 10.05 -11.50
N PHE A 87 -10.02 9.58 -12.14
CA PHE A 87 -9.88 8.86 -13.39
C PHE A 87 -9.37 9.80 -14.48
N ALA A 88 -8.68 9.24 -15.48
CA ALA A 88 -8.15 10.03 -16.59
C ALA A 88 -9.25 10.82 -17.32
N SER A 89 -10.48 10.32 -17.31
CA SER A 89 -11.65 11.00 -17.89
C SER A 89 -12.12 12.20 -17.08
N GLY A 90 -11.71 12.34 -15.84
CA GLY A 90 -12.18 13.38 -14.93
C GLY A 90 -13.62 13.21 -14.47
N GLU A 91 -14.26 12.11 -14.82
CA GLU A 91 -15.69 11.94 -14.56
C GLU A 91 -16.03 11.69 -13.09
N ARG A 92 -15.11 11.17 -12.32
CA ARG A 92 -15.31 10.99 -10.89
C ARG A 92 -13.97 10.85 -10.18
N LYS A 93 -14.00 11.24 -8.91
CA LYS A 93 -12.89 10.99 -8.03
C LYS A 93 -12.99 9.57 -7.49
N PHE A 94 -11.88 8.93 -7.43
CA PHE A 94 -11.75 7.62 -6.79
C PHE A 94 -10.90 7.80 -5.54
N GLU A 95 -11.51 7.69 -4.38
CA GLU A 95 -10.80 7.75 -3.11
C GLU A 95 -10.22 6.38 -2.83
N MET A 96 -9.00 6.19 -3.27
CA MET A 96 -8.18 5.04 -2.87
C MET A 96 -7.34 5.45 -1.69
N SER A 97 -6.89 4.51 -0.97
CA SER A 97 -5.89 4.77 0.08
C SER A 97 -6.37 5.75 1.14
N GLU A 98 -7.65 5.70 1.45
CA GLU A 98 -8.18 6.41 2.61
C GLU A 98 -7.56 5.91 3.91
N LYS A 99 -6.95 4.74 3.88
CA LYS A 99 -6.40 4.08 5.05
C LYS A 99 -5.06 3.43 4.74
N LEU A 100 -4.28 3.21 5.79
CA LEU A 100 -3.01 2.51 5.68
C LEU A 100 -3.15 1.16 4.96
N VAL A 101 -4.22 0.41 5.23
CA VAL A 101 -4.43 -0.90 4.61
C VAL A 101 -4.49 -0.79 3.08
N ASP A 102 -5.08 0.27 2.56
CA ASP A 102 -5.18 0.48 1.11
C ASP A 102 -3.82 0.77 0.49
N ILE A 103 -2.99 1.54 1.19
CA ILE A 103 -1.61 1.82 0.74
C ILE A 103 -0.81 0.53 0.71
N VAL A 104 -0.88 -0.25 1.77
CA VAL A 104 -0.14 -1.52 1.87
C VAL A 104 -0.60 -2.49 0.78
N GLU A 105 -1.91 -2.62 0.57
CA GLU A 105 -2.47 -3.46 -0.50
C GLU A 105 -1.97 -3.01 -1.88
N THR A 106 -1.98 -1.71 -2.13
CA THR A 106 -1.52 -1.13 -3.39
C THR A 106 -0.05 -1.45 -3.64
N LEU A 107 0.80 -1.26 -2.63
CA LEU A 107 2.23 -1.55 -2.75
C LEU A 107 2.46 -3.05 -2.96
N ALA A 108 1.74 -3.90 -2.24
CA ALA A 108 1.84 -5.34 -2.43
C ALA A 108 1.43 -5.76 -3.84
N PHE A 109 0.34 -5.18 -4.36
CA PHE A 109 -0.11 -5.42 -5.73
C PHE A 109 0.96 -5.06 -6.75
N ILE A 110 1.58 -3.88 -6.59
CA ILE A 110 2.65 -3.43 -7.49
C ILE A 110 3.83 -4.40 -7.42
N ALA A 111 4.23 -4.79 -6.22
CA ALA A 111 5.37 -5.69 -6.04
C ALA A 111 5.16 -7.05 -6.69
N ILE A 112 3.94 -7.58 -6.60
CA ILE A 112 3.62 -8.92 -7.13
C ILE A 112 3.41 -8.87 -8.65
N CYS A 113 2.62 -7.92 -9.14
CA CYS A 113 2.23 -7.86 -10.54
C CYS A 113 3.27 -7.15 -11.42
N PHE A 114 4.05 -6.25 -10.84
CA PHE A 114 5.03 -5.45 -11.56
C PHE A 114 6.36 -5.45 -10.82
N PRO A 115 7.02 -6.62 -10.69
CA PRO A 115 8.18 -6.77 -9.81
C PRO A 115 9.40 -5.91 -10.19
N LYS A 116 9.42 -5.35 -11.40
CA LYS A 116 10.47 -4.41 -11.80
C LYS A 116 10.50 -3.16 -10.92
N ASN A 117 9.41 -2.87 -10.22
CA ASN A 117 9.32 -1.71 -9.32
C ASN A 117 9.84 -2.00 -7.92
N CYS A 118 10.16 -3.23 -7.61
CA CYS A 118 10.73 -3.57 -6.30
C CYS A 118 12.10 -2.91 -6.14
N GLY A 119 12.40 -2.52 -4.92
CA GLY A 119 13.61 -1.75 -4.62
C GLY A 119 13.44 -0.24 -4.72
N LYS A 120 12.21 0.22 -5.00
CA LYS A 120 11.90 1.65 -5.14
C LYS A 120 11.07 2.15 -3.96
N VAL A 121 11.29 3.42 -3.63
CA VAL A 121 10.42 4.17 -2.73
C VAL A 121 9.85 5.33 -3.55
N PHE A 122 8.55 5.29 -3.79
CA PHE A 122 7.84 6.31 -4.56
C PHE A 122 7.54 7.52 -3.69
N SER A 123 7.49 8.71 -4.28
CA SER A 123 6.80 9.82 -3.65
C SER A 123 5.28 9.61 -3.83
N GLU A 124 4.48 10.32 -3.05
CA GLU A 124 3.02 10.27 -3.20
C GLU A 124 2.60 10.65 -4.63
N LYS A 125 3.26 11.66 -5.20
CA LYS A 125 2.96 12.12 -6.56
C LYS A 125 3.27 11.05 -7.59
N GLU A 126 4.41 10.39 -7.47
CA GLU A 126 4.79 9.32 -8.38
C GLU A 126 3.79 8.17 -8.34
N LEU A 127 3.35 7.78 -7.15
CA LEU A 127 2.38 6.72 -6.99
C LEU A 127 1.01 7.11 -7.57
N GLN A 128 0.57 8.35 -7.35
CA GLN A 128 -0.65 8.87 -7.95
C GLN A 128 -0.58 8.88 -9.47
N ASP A 129 0.55 9.33 -10.03
CA ASP A 129 0.75 9.33 -11.48
C ASP A 129 0.69 7.92 -12.06
N TYR A 130 1.22 6.94 -11.36
CA TYR A 130 1.16 5.55 -11.75
C TYR A 130 -0.29 5.10 -11.98
N PHE A 131 -1.16 5.39 -11.02
CA PHE A 131 -2.57 5.03 -11.12
C PHE A 131 -3.27 5.83 -12.21
N ARG A 132 -3.02 7.14 -12.27
CA ARG A 132 -3.66 8.01 -13.25
C ARG A 132 -3.38 7.57 -14.67
N ARG A 133 -2.16 7.12 -14.96
CA ARG A 133 -1.75 6.68 -16.28
C ARG A 133 -2.16 5.25 -16.61
N GLY A 134 -2.69 4.53 -15.65
CA GLY A 134 -3.12 3.15 -15.85
C GLY A 134 -1.99 2.17 -16.07
N TYR A 135 -0.85 2.39 -15.49
CA TYR A 135 0.32 1.52 -15.67
C TYR A 135 0.06 0.07 -15.32
N PHE A 136 -0.87 -0.18 -14.42
CA PHE A 136 -1.22 -1.55 -14.03
C PHE A 136 -1.90 -2.33 -15.16
N ARG A 137 -2.40 -1.64 -16.16
CA ARG A 137 -3.05 -2.28 -17.29
C ARG A 137 -2.08 -2.59 -18.42
N THR A 138 -0.93 -1.92 -18.45
CA THR A 138 0.00 -1.96 -19.58
C THR A 138 1.32 -2.64 -19.26
N ALA A 139 1.53 -2.98 -18.03
CA ALA A 139 2.80 -3.60 -17.61
C ALA A 139 2.94 -5.04 -18.06
#